data_0635d31fc465c2d223e1f2158b27dd00
#
_entry.id   0635d31fc465c2d223e1f2158b27dd00
#
_cell.length_a   1.000
_cell.length_b   1.000
_cell.length_c   1.000
_cell.angle_alpha   90.00
_cell.angle_beta   90.00
_cell.angle_gamma   90.00
#
_symmetry.space_group_name_H-M   'P 1'
#
loop_
_entity.id
_entity.type
_entity.pdbx_description
1 polymer ?
#
loop_
_entity_poly.entity_id
_entity_poly.type
_entity_poly.pdbx_seq_one_letter_code
_entity_poly.pdbx_strand_id
1 'polypeptide(L)'
;MADAPPPDLKSGAGKRRGGTSGKVADFRYKRPAQPEHKRRDARSGHAAPLPAAMRARGPRRQAYAALDLGTNNCRLLIARPSGENFTVIDAFSRVVRLGEGLAASGRLSDVAMDRALAALHVCAEKLRRRNVHLARSVATEACRRAANGERFIERVREETGIVLDIISAQEEARLAVLGCHILLEDGTSGLWPNIL
;
A
#
# COMPACT_ATOMS: atom_id res chain seq x y z
N MET A 1 -49.16 -9.00 49.44
CA MET A 1 -48.08 -9.51 48.59
C MET A 1 -47.25 -8.30 48.22
N ALA A 2 -46.09 -8.21 48.82
CA ALA A 2 -45.22 -7.05 48.74
C ALA A 2 -44.29 -7.14 47.50
N ASP A 3 -44.30 -6.06 46.77
CA ASP A 3 -43.47 -5.84 45.59
C ASP A 3 -42.04 -5.50 46.03
N ALA A 4 -41.06 -6.25 45.56
CA ALA A 4 -39.65 -6.04 45.90
C ALA A 4 -39.00 -5.05 44.87
N PRO A 5 -38.18 -4.09 45.34
CA PRO A 5 -37.52 -3.13 44.44
C PRO A 5 -36.30 -3.78 43.72
N PRO A 6 -35.93 -3.27 42.52
CA PRO A 6 -34.77 -3.75 41.79
C PRO A 6 -33.43 -3.29 42.40
N PRO A 7 -32.32 -4.01 42.18
CA PRO A 7 -31.05 -3.70 42.81
C PRO A 7 -30.32 -2.53 42.14
N ASP A 8 -29.69 -1.71 42.99
CA ASP A 8 -28.88 -0.55 42.66
C ASP A 8 -27.70 -0.86 41.72
N LEU A 9 -27.65 -0.18 40.59
CA LEU A 9 -26.49 -0.13 39.69
C LEU A 9 -25.42 0.81 40.27
N LYS A 10 -24.39 0.23 40.89
CA LYS A 10 -23.17 0.94 41.29
C LYS A 10 -22.44 1.48 40.06
N SER A 11 -22.32 2.81 39.98
CA SER A 11 -21.49 3.52 39.04
C SER A 11 -19.99 3.19 39.25
N GLY A 12 -19.46 2.34 38.40
CA GLY A 12 -18.02 2.10 38.30
C GLY A 12 -17.35 3.18 37.46
N ALA A 13 -16.57 4.06 38.10
CA ALA A 13 -15.69 5.01 37.40
C ALA A 13 -14.64 4.29 36.57
N GLY A 14 -14.88 4.11 35.27
CA GLY A 14 -13.94 3.55 34.31
C GLY A 14 -12.81 4.54 34.02
N LYS A 15 -11.61 4.22 34.47
CA LYS A 15 -10.34 4.87 34.10
C LYS A 15 -10.26 4.99 32.58
N ARG A 16 -10.20 6.21 32.07
CA ARG A 16 -9.83 6.52 30.69
C ARG A 16 -8.41 6.00 30.43
N ARG A 17 -8.28 4.88 29.77
CA ARG A 17 -7.00 4.42 29.23
C ARG A 17 -6.64 5.33 28.06
N GLY A 18 -5.45 5.94 28.17
CA GLY A 18 -4.88 6.83 27.16
C GLY A 18 -4.85 6.16 25.79
N GLY A 19 -5.31 6.90 24.78
CA GLY A 19 -5.23 6.49 23.39
C GLY A 19 -3.76 6.28 23.01
N THR A 20 -3.42 5.07 22.66
CA THR A 20 -2.15 4.79 21.97
C THR A 20 -2.26 5.46 20.59
N SER A 21 -1.55 6.58 20.45
CA SER A 21 -1.26 7.18 19.15
C SER A 21 -0.71 6.06 18.26
N GLY A 22 -1.49 5.64 17.25
CA GLY A 22 -1.09 4.63 16.31
C GLY A 22 0.19 5.10 15.63
N LYS A 23 1.30 4.39 15.86
CA LYS A 23 2.54 4.63 15.14
C LYS A 23 2.23 4.45 13.66
N VAL A 24 2.34 5.52 12.89
CA VAL A 24 2.34 5.43 11.43
C VAL A 24 3.52 4.53 11.08
N ALA A 25 3.24 3.33 10.58
CA ALA A 25 4.28 2.39 10.22
C ALA A 25 5.14 3.01 9.11
N ASP A 26 6.45 3.02 9.31
CA ASP A 26 7.43 3.59 8.36
C ASP A 26 7.59 2.60 7.18
N PHE A 27 6.73 2.73 6.18
CA PHE A 27 6.71 1.87 5.01
C PHE A 27 7.72 2.34 3.96
N ARG A 28 8.99 2.07 4.19
CA ARG A 28 10.04 2.35 3.20
C ARG A 28 10.19 1.15 2.25
N TYR A 29 9.95 1.38 0.97
CA TYR A 29 10.38 0.45 -0.07
C TYR A 29 11.90 0.29 0.00
N LYS A 30 12.39 -0.87 0.43
CA LYS A 30 13.81 -1.19 0.42
C LYS A 30 14.23 -1.50 -1.02
N ARG A 31 14.88 -0.55 -1.68
CA ARG A 31 15.47 -0.78 -3.01
C ARG A 31 16.47 -1.95 -2.90
N PRO A 32 16.36 -3.00 -3.73
CA PRO A 32 17.40 -4.01 -3.83
C PRO A 32 18.74 -3.35 -4.18
N ALA A 33 19.83 -3.78 -3.54
CA ALA A 33 21.16 -3.25 -3.81
C ALA A 33 21.49 -3.46 -5.29
N GLN A 34 21.82 -2.39 -6.00
CA GLN A 34 22.36 -2.51 -7.36
C GLN A 34 23.79 -3.06 -7.25
N PRO A 35 24.20 -3.99 -8.13
CA PRO A 35 25.59 -4.43 -8.20
C PRO A 35 26.48 -3.21 -8.47
N GLU A 36 27.50 -3.02 -7.64
CA GLU A 36 28.48 -1.95 -7.80
C GLU A 36 29.21 -2.09 -9.13
N HIS A 37 28.92 -1.22 -10.08
CA HIS A 37 29.80 -1.01 -11.21
C HIS A 37 31.07 -0.29 -10.70
N LYS A 38 32.19 -1.02 -10.61
CA LYS A 38 33.52 -0.45 -10.38
C LYS A 38 33.78 0.68 -11.37
N ARG A 39 33.76 1.90 -10.90
CA ARG A 39 34.25 3.07 -11.65
C ARG A 39 35.76 2.93 -11.80
N ARG A 40 36.20 2.89 -13.04
CA ARG A 40 37.61 3.05 -13.38
C ARG A 40 38.01 4.50 -13.08
N ASP A 41 39.09 4.64 -12.32
CA ASP A 41 39.75 5.91 -12.04
C ASP A 41 40.19 6.58 -13.33
N ALA A 42 39.73 7.82 -13.56
CA ALA A 42 40.32 8.74 -14.49
C ALA A 42 40.68 10.02 -13.74
N ARG A 43 41.95 10.36 -13.82
CA ARG A 43 42.70 11.39 -13.12
C ARG A 43 42.25 12.84 -13.43
N SER A 44 42.35 13.65 -12.41
CA SER A 44 42.78 15.07 -12.34
C SER A 44 42.23 16.07 -13.36
N GLY A 45 41.62 17.14 -12.80
CA GLY A 45 41.52 18.40 -13.51
C GLY A 45 40.45 19.32 -12.96
N HIS A 46 40.88 20.39 -12.28
CA HIS A 46 40.19 21.66 -12.02
C HIS A 46 38.75 21.64 -11.48
N ALA A 47 38.63 22.06 -10.22
CA ALA A 47 37.36 22.40 -9.60
C ALA A 47 36.68 23.56 -10.32
N ALA A 48 35.70 23.25 -11.15
CA ALA A 48 34.73 24.24 -11.61
C ALA A 48 33.63 24.40 -10.54
N PRO A 49 33.08 25.61 -10.33
CA PRO A 49 32.02 25.82 -9.34
C PRO A 49 30.81 24.94 -9.69
N LEU A 50 30.34 24.19 -8.70
CA LEU A 50 29.17 23.31 -8.81
C LEU A 50 27.97 24.09 -9.35
N PRO A 51 27.30 23.64 -10.43
CA PRO A 51 26.12 24.29 -10.94
C PRO A 51 25.02 24.25 -9.88
N ALA A 52 24.29 25.38 -9.74
CA ALA A 52 23.19 25.61 -8.81
C ALA A 52 21.99 24.62 -8.93
N ALA A 53 22.15 23.50 -9.62
CA ALA A 53 21.18 22.44 -9.85
C ALA A 53 21.08 21.41 -8.73
N MET A 54 21.88 21.50 -7.65
CA MET A 54 21.70 20.71 -6.43
C MET A 54 20.78 21.40 -5.43
N ARG A 55 19.81 22.18 -5.91
CA ARG A 55 18.70 22.61 -5.04
C ARG A 55 17.96 21.36 -4.63
N ALA A 56 17.88 21.11 -3.31
CA ALA A 56 17.11 20.06 -2.71
C ALA A 56 15.80 19.87 -3.46
N ARG A 57 15.59 18.70 -4.04
CA ARG A 57 14.32 18.35 -4.71
C ARG A 57 13.25 18.38 -3.63
N GLY A 58 12.54 19.50 -3.54
CA GLY A 58 11.49 19.70 -2.56
C GLY A 58 10.42 18.60 -2.64
N PRO A 59 9.61 18.43 -1.59
CA PRO A 59 8.62 17.35 -1.45
C PRO A 59 7.64 17.22 -2.64
N ARG A 60 7.46 18.28 -3.43
CA ARG A 60 6.58 18.30 -4.63
C ARG A 60 7.02 17.41 -5.80
N ARG A 61 8.21 16.81 -5.77
CA ARG A 61 8.70 15.93 -6.85
C ARG A 61 8.68 14.44 -6.49
N GLN A 62 8.34 14.11 -5.25
CA GLN A 62 8.31 12.72 -4.80
C GLN A 62 7.04 12.02 -5.31
N ALA A 63 7.20 10.79 -5.78
CA ALA A 63 6.07 9.94 -6.17
C ALA A 63 5.72 8.99 -5.02
N TYR A 64 4.44 8.81 -4.80
CA TYR A 64 3.86 7.91 -3.81
C TYR A 64 3.04 6.86 -4.52
N ALA A 65 2.88 5.69 -3.91
CA ALA A 65 2.09 4.63 -4.49
C ALA A 65 1.19 3.96 -3.45
N ALA A 66 0.04 3.49 -3.93
CA ALA A 66 -0.84 2.57 -3.24
C ALA A 66 -0.99 1.31 -4.08
N LEU A 67 -0.73 0.14 -3.48
CA LEU A 67 -0.91 -1.17 -4.09
C LEU A 67 -1.89 -1.97 -3.25
N ASP A 68 -2.90 -2.52 -3.92
CA ASP A 68 -3.93 -3.36 -3.32
C ASP A 68 -3.95 -4.72 -4.03
N LEU A 69 -3.67 -5.78 -3.28
CA LEU A 69 -3.82 -7.16 -3.72
C LEU A 69 -5.08 -7.75 -3.10
N GLY A 70 -6.20 -7.58 -3.82
CA GLY A 70 -7.50 -8.13 -3.44
C GLY A 70 -7.68 -9.59 -3.82
N THR A 71 -8.86 -10.11 -3.50
CA THR A 71 -9.26 -11.48 -3.85
C THR A 71 -9.33 -11.71 -5.35
N ASN A 72 -9.72 -10.69 -6.12
CA ASN A 72 -9.93 -10.81 -7.56
C ASN A 72 -8.96 -9.97 -8.39
N ASN A 73 -8.53 -8.83 -7.91
CA ASN A 73 -7.74 -7.86 -8.65
C ASN A 73 -6.45 -7.49 -7.92
N CYS A 74 -5.40 -7.21 -8.68
CA CYS A 74 -4.21 -6.48 -8.24
C CYS A 74 -4.26 -5.08 -8.84
N ARG A 75 -4.18 -4.04 -8.00
CA ARG A 75 -4.26 -2.63 -8.39
C ARG A 75 -3.07 -1.86 -7.87
N LEU A 76 -2.53 -0.98 -8.70
CA LEU A 76 -1.46 -0.05 -8.32
C LEU A 76 -1.84 1.34 -8.82
N LEU A 77 -1.72 2.32 -7.94
CA LEU A 77 -1.82 3.74 -8.26
C LEU A 77 -0.50 4.41 -7.87
N ILE A 78 0.06 5.23 -8.76
CA ILE A 78 1.23 6.05 -8.48
C ILE A 78 0.87 7.50 -8.72
N ALA A 79 1.10 8.36 -7.74
CA ALA A 79 0.71 9.75 -7.79
C ALA A 79 1.79 10.69 -7.21
N ARG A 80 1.69 11.97 -7.53
CA ARG A 80 2.49 13.06 -6.95
C ARG A 80 1.58 14.09 -6.31
N PRO A 81 1.95 14.66 -5.16
CA PRO A 81 1.24 15.80 -4.58
C PRO A 81 1.19 16.98 -5.56
N SER A 82 0.04 17.62 -5.67
CA SER A 82 -0.22 18.79 -6.50
C SER A 82 -1.14 19.76 -5.75
N GLY A 83 -0.53 20.69 -5.00
CA GLY A 83 -1.31 21.55 -4.08
C GLY A 83 -1.89 20.74 -2.93
N GLU A 84 -3.18 20.89 -2.71
CA GLU A 84 -3.96 20.10 -1.72
C GLU A 84 -4.36 18.72 -2.25
N ASN A 85 -4.29 18.52 -3.56
CA ASN A 85 -4.66 17.31 -4.28
C ASN A 85 -3.44 16.48 -4.71
N PHE A 86 -3.65 15.50 -5.57
CA PHE A 86 -2.60 14.72 -6.20
C PHE A 86 -2.85 14.52 -7.70
N THR A 87 -1.77 14.36 -8.45
CA THR A 87 -1.82 14.03 -9.88
C THR A 87 -1.39 12.58 -10.06
N VAL A 88 -2.27 11.75 -10.65
CA VAL A 88 -1.95 10.38 -11.03
C VAL A 88 -0.93 10.40 -12.17
N ILE A 89 0.20 9.71 -12.00
CA ILE A 89 1.28 9.64 -12.98
C ILE A 89 1.44 8.25 -13.59
N ASP A 90 0.89 7.23 -12.96
CA ASP A 90 0.82 5.87 -13.50
C ASP A 90 -0.24 5.07 -12.74
N ALA A 91 -0.84 4.10 -13.41
CA ALA A 91 -1.79 3.17 -12.83
C ALA A 91 -1.63 1.78 -13.46
N PHE A 92 -2.06 0.75 -12.74
CA PHE A 92 -2.12 -0.62 -13.24
C PHE A 92 -3.26 -1.35 -12.54
N SER A 93 -3.98 -2.15 -13.31
CA SER A 93 -5.00 -3.06 -12.78
C SER A 93 -4.98 -4.36 -13.58
N ARG A 94 -5.05 -5.48 -12.88
CA ARG A 94 -5.12 -6.81 -13.50
C ARG A 94 -6.00 -7.74 -12.67
N VAL A 95 -6.86 -8.50 -13.35
CA VAL A 95 -7.61 -9.60 -12.75
C VAL A 95 -6.64 -10.76 -12.49
N VAL A 96 -6.48 -11.13 -11.22
CA VAL A 96 -5.57 -12.21 -10.77
C VAL A 96 -6.32 -13.40 -10.20
N ARG A 97 -7.59 -13.23 -9.77
CA ARG A 97 -8.43 -14.27 -9.16
C ARG A 97 -7.67 -15.06 -8.09
N LEU A 98 -7.01 -14.35 -7.17
CA LEU A 98 -6.19 -14.97 -6.13
C LEU A 98 -7.01 -15.88 -5.22
N GLY A 99 -8.28 -15.54 -4.98
CA GLY A 99 -9.21 -16.31 -4.17
C GLY A 99 -9.88 -17.48 -4.88
N GLU A 100 -9.48 -17.82 -6.11
CA GLU A 100 -10.06 -18.94 -6.86
C GLU A 100 -9.84 -20.27 -6.13
N GLY A 101 -10.94 -20.98 -5.81
CA GLY A 101 -10.90 -22.24 -5.07
C GLY A 101 -10.67 -22.11 -3.56
N LEU A 102 -10.42 -20.91 -3.02
CA LEU A 102 -10.11 -20.69 -1.60
C LEU A 102 -11.26 -21.13 -0.69
N ALA A 103 -12.51 -20.87 -1.07
CA ALA A 103 -13.68 -21.24 -0.25
C ALA A 103 -13.80 -22.75 -0.01
N ALA A 104 -13.38 -23.56 -0.99
CA ALA A 104 -13.43 -25.01 -0.89
C ALA A 104 -12.19 -25.62 -0.23
N SER A 105 -11.00 -25.06 -0.52
CA SER A 105 -9.70 -25.63 -0.09
C SER A 105 -9.14 -25.03 1.19
N GLY A 106 -9.57 -23.83 1.58
CA GLY A 106 -8.95 -23.03 2.64
C GLY A 106 -7.54 -22.52 2.30
N ARG A 107 -7.08 -22.66 1.06
CA ARG A 107 -5.71 -22.35 0.63
C ARG A 107 -5.71 -21.66 -0.75
N LEU A 108 -4.72 -20.78 -0.96
CA LEU A 108 -4.42 -20.26 -2.29
C LEU A 108 -3.81 -21.36 -3.15
N SER A 109 -4.30 -21.52 -4.39
CA SER A 109 -3.71 -22.46 -5.35
C SER A 109 -2.41 -21.90 -5.93
N ASP A 110 -1.47 -22.76 -6.31
CA ASP A 110 -0.20 -22.36 -6.92
C ASP A 110 -0.42 -21.54 -8.20
N VAL A 111 -1.39 -21.97 -9.03
CA VAL A 111 -1.75 -21.26 -10.26
C VAL A 111 -2.25 -19.84 -9.98
N ALA A 112 -3.06 -19.64 -8.92
CA ALA A 112 -3.55 -18.31 -8.56
C ALA A 112 -2.41 -17.45 -7.97
N MET A 113 -1.53 -18.03 -7.17
CA MET A 113 -0.34 -17.35 -6.64
C MET A 113 0.59 -16.90 -7.76
N ASP A 114 0.87 -17.75 -8.76
CA ASP A 114 1.73 -17.42 -9.89
C ASP A 114 1.14 -16.29 -10.77
N ARG A 115 -0.19 -16.29 -11.00
CA ARG A 115 -0.89 -15.17 -11.68
C ARG A 115 -0.74 -13.85 -10.92
N ALA A 116 -0.88 -13.90 -9.61
CA ALA A 116 -0.72 -12.71 -8.77
C ALA A 116 0.73 -12.22 -8.76
N LEU A 117 1.71 -13.12 -8.65
CA LEU A 117 3.13 -12.80 -8.76
C LEU A 117 3.49 -12.15 -10.09
N ALA A 118 2.98 -12.65 -11.20
CA ALA A 118 3.21 -12.04 -12.52
C ALA A 118 2.67 -10.60 -12.59
N ALA A 119 1.55 -10.29 -11.91
CA ALA A 119 1.04 -8.93 -11.80
C ALA A 119 1.92 -8.07 -10.89
N LEU A 120 2.39 -8.62 -9.75
CA LEU A 120 3.24 -7.92 -8.79
C LEU A 120 4.64 -7.61 -9.34
N HIS A 121 5.19 -8.45 -10.21
CA HIS A 121 6.42 -8.13 -10.96
C HIS A 121 6.27 -6.88 -11.82
N VAL A 122 5.13 -6.73 -12.53
CA VAL A 122 4.84 -5.50 -13.28
C VAL A 122 4.72 -4.29 -12.35
N CYS A 123 4.06 -4.46 -11.19
CA CYS A 123 3.97 -3.40 -10.18
C CYS A 123 5.37 -3.00 -9.68
N ALA A 124 6.23 -3.95 -9.33
CA ALA A 124 7.59 -3.69 -8.87
C ALA A 124 8.42 -2.92 -9.92
N GLU A 125 8.30 -3.28 -11.19
CA GLU A 125 8.95 -2.54 -12.28
C GLU A 125 8.45 -1.10 -12.38
N LYS A 126 7.12 -0.88 -12.32
CA LYS A 126 6.53 0.46 -12.35
C LYS A 126 6.99 1.31 -11.14
N LEU A 127 7.01 0.75 -9.93
CA LEU A 127 7.52 1.42 -8.73
C LEU A 127 8.97 1.88 -8.91
N ARG A 128 9.84 1.02 -9.46
CA ARG A 128 11.24 1.36 -9.76
C ARG A 128 11.37 2.45 -10.83
N ARG A 129 10.68 2.29 -11.96
CA ARG A 129 10.73 3.24 -13.09
C ARG A 129 10.24 4.63 -12.70
N ARG A 130 9.22 4.73 -11.85
CA ARG A 130 8.66 6.01 -11.38
C ARG A 130 9.41 6.61 -10.19
N ASN A 131 10.49 5.95 -9.70
CA ASN A 131 11.24 6.40 -8.52
C ASN A 131 10.30 6.67 -7.34
N VAL A 132 9.40 5.75 -7.05
CA VAL A 132 8.46 5.88 -5.94
C VAL A 132 9.23 6.03 -4.63
N HIS A 133 8.90 7.06 -3.86
CA HIS A 133 9.54 7.37 -2.59
C HIS A 133 8.98 6.51 -1.46
N LEU A 134 7.67 6.38 -1.42
CA LEU A 134 6.94 5.61 -0.42
C LEU A 134 5.78 4.88 -1.10
N ALA A 135 5.62 3.61 -0.80
CA ALA A 135 4.49 2.80 -1.25
C ALA A 135 3.76 2.19 -0.04
N ARG A 136 2.45 2.32 0.00
CA ARG A 136 1.58 1.52 0.86
C ARG A 136 1.10 0.33 0.02
N SER A 137 1.42 -0.88 0.46
CA SER A 137 1.06 -2.10 -0.25
C SER A 137 0.33 -3.04 0.71
N VAL A 138 -0.89 -3.40 0.36
CA VAL A 138 -1.77 -4.21 1.21
C VAL A 138 -2.24 -5.47 0.49
N ALA A 139 -2.47 -6.53 1.26
CA ALA A 139 -3.17 -7.73 0.84
C ALA A 139 -4.42 -7.89 1.71
N THR A 140 -5.53 -8.30 1.10
CA THR A 140 -6.81 -8.29 1.75
C THR A 140 -7.37 -9.70 2.01
N GLU A 141 -8.65 -9.91 1.84
CA GLU A 141 -9.38 -11.10 2.28
C GLU A 141 -8.75 -12.44 1.84
N ALA A 142 -8.31 -12.58 0.59
CA ALA A 142 -7.78 -13.85 0.10
C ALA A 142 -6.54 -14.30 0.89
N CYS A 143 -5.59 -13.40 1.13
CA CYS A 143 -4.40 -13.70 1.93
C CYS A 143 -4.72 -13.88 3.41
N ARG A 144 -5.64 -13.09 3.94
CA ARG A 144 -6.07 -13.15 5.35
C ARG A 144 -6.75 -14.48 5.70
N ARG A 145 -7.55 -15.06 4.79
CA ARG A 145 -8.31 -16.28 5.00
C ARG A 145 -7.52 -17.56 4.68
N ALA A 146 -6.53 -17.47 3.84
CA ALA A 146 -5.80 -18.64 3.36
C ALA A 146 -4.78 -19.14 4.38
N ALA A 147 -4.77 -20.45 4.66
CA ALA A 147 -3.78 -21.07 5.53
C ALA A 147 -2.33 -20.90 5.06
N ASN A 148 -2.11 -20.61 3.77
CA ASN A 148 -0.80 -20.34 3.18
C ASN A 148 -0.61 -18.87 2.78
N GLY A 149 -1.44 -17.95 3.27
CA GLY A 149 -1.40 -16.54 2.92
C GLY A 149 -0.09 -15.86 3.30
N GLU A 150 0.39 -16.03 4.53
CA GLU A 150 1.66 -15.46 5.00
C GLU A 150 2.86 -15.98 4.20
N ARG A 151 2.89 -17.29 3.91
CA ARG A 151 3.94 -17.88 3.05
C ARG A 151 3.94 -17.26 1.65
N PHE A 152 2.78 -16.98 1.11
CA PHE A 152 2.67 -16.30 -0.18
C PHE A 152 3.20 -14.86 -0.11
N ILE A 153 2.88 -14.11 0.94
CA ILE A 153 3.40 -12.75 1.15
C ILE A 153 4.93 -12.73 1.24
N GLU A 154 5.53 -13.72 1.93
CA GLU A 154 6.99 -13.82 2.00
C GLU A 154 7.59 -14.12 0.62
N ARG A 155 7.01 -15.04 -0.15
CA ARG A 155 7.39 -15.31 -1.53
C ARG A 155 7.33 -14.04 -2.42
N VAL A 156 6.27 -13.23 -2.27
CA VAL A 156 6.15 -11.93 -2.97
C VAL A 156 7.31 -11.02 -2.61
N ARG A 157 7.64 -10.93 -1.33
CA ARG A 157 8.75 -10.10 -0.86
C ARG A 157 10.10 -10.55 -1.46
N GLU A 158 10.36 -11.85 -1.44
CA GLU A 158 11.60 -12.43 -1.97
C GLU A 158 11.75 -12.20 -3.48
N GLU A 159 10.68 -12.45 -4.25
CA GLU A 159 10.76 -12.40 -5.71
C GLU A 159 10.64 -10.98 -6.28
N THR A 160 9.87 -10.09 -5.63
CA THR A 160 9.56 -8.76 -6.20
C THR A 160 10.16 -7.59 -5.43
N GLY A 161 10.54 -7.80 -4.16
CA GLY A 161 10.92 -6.76 -3.21
C GLY A 161 9.74 -5.93 -2.68
N ILE A 162 8.50 -6.28 -3.03
CA ILE A 162 7.29 -5.62 -2.49
C ILE A 162 6.97 -6.22 -1.13
N VAL A 163 6.82 -5.36 -0.13
CA VAL A 163 6.35 -5.75 1.20
C VAL A 163 4.85 -5.50 1.25
N LEU A 164 4.06 -6.56 1.31
CA LEU A 164 2.62 -6.52 1.46
C LEU A 164 2.24 -6.72 2.93
N ASP A 165 1.35 -5.87 3.46
CA ASP A 165 0.75 -6.05 4.76
C ASP A 165 -0.63 -6.70 4.62
N ILE A 166 -0.88 -7.80 5.32
CA ILE A 166 -2.23 -8.37 5.41
C ILE A 166 -3.05 -7.52 6.37
N ILE A 167 -4.01 -6.77 5.85
CA ILE A 167 -4.85 -5.89 6.66
C ILE A 167 -6.13 -6.57 7.12
N SER A 168 -6.67 -6.11 8.26
CA SER A 168 -7.97 -6.58 8.77
C SER A 168 -9.14 -6.09 7.90
N ALA A 169 -10.29 -6.75 7.96
CA ALA A 169 -11.50 -6.29 7.28
C ALA A 169 -11.94 -4.88 7.75
N GLN A 170 -11.72 -4.57 9.01
CA GLN A 170 -12.02 -3.25 9.57
C GLN A 170 -11.09 -2.17 8.97
N GLU A 171 -9.80 -2.44 8.84
CA GLU A 171 -8.85 -1.52 8.22
C GLU A 171 -9.12 -1.35 6.72
N GLU A 172 -9.48 -2.43 6.02
CA GLU A 172 -9.90 -2.41 4.63
C GLU A 172 -11.12 -1.49 4.43
N ALA A 173 -12.16 -1.66 5.26
CA ALA A 173 -13.34 -0.79 5.25
C ALA A 173 -13.00 0.68 5.58
N ARG A 174 -12.11 0.91 6.56
CA ARG A 174 -11.65 2.26 6.92
C ARG A 174 -10.95 2.95 5.76
N LEU A 175 -10.06 2.24 5.08
CA LEU A 175 -9.34 2.78 3.91
C LEU A 175 -10.29 3.08 2.74
N ALA A 176 -11.30 2.22 2.51
CA ALA A 176 -12.31 2.45 1.49
C ALA A 176 -13.13 3.72 1.78
N VAL A 177 -13.59 3.91 3.03
CA VAL A 177 -14.33 5.12 3.44
C VAL A 177 -13.47 6.37 3.25
N LEU A 178 -12.20 6.35 3.69
CA LEU A 178 -11.29 7.48 3.50
C LEU A 178 -11.07 7.82 2.03
N GLY A 179 -10.93 6.81 1.17
CA GLY A 179 -10.81 7.01 -0.28
C GLY A 179 -12.05 7.65 -0.90
N CYS A 180 -13.24 7.24 -0.45
CA CYS A 180 -14.50 7.83 -0.90
C CYS A 180 -14.71 9.27 -0.38
N HIS A 181 -14.26 9.58 0.84
CA HIS A 181 -14.41 10.90 1.44
C HIS A 181 -13.72 11.99 0.60
N ILE A 182 -12.51 11.71 0.12
CA ILE A 182 -11.77 12.62 -0.77
C ILE A 182 -12.58 12.93 -2.04
N LEU A 183 -13.32 11.94 -2.59
CA LEU A 183 -14.15 12.12 -3.77
C LEU A 183 -15.43 12.94 -3.50
N LEU A 184 -15.90 12.96 -2.26
CA LEU A 184 -17.10 13.71 -1.87
C LEU A 184 -16.77 15.18 -1.53
N GLU A 185 -15.59 15.46 -0.99
CA GLU A 185 -15.14 16.82 -0.70
C GLU A 185 -14.81 17.61 -1.98
N ASP A 186 -14.30 16.93 -3.02
CA ASP A 186 -14.05 17.53 -4.34
C ASP A 186 -15.32 17.74 -5.18
N GLY A 187 -16.48 17.84 -4.57
CA GLY A 187 -17.85 17.99 -5.16
C GLY A 187 -18.02 19.02 -6.28
N THR A 188 -16.96 19.32 -7.01
CA THR A 188 -16.91 20.09 -8.24
C THR A 188 -16.37 19.25 -9.38
N SER A 189 -17.30 18.86 -10.26
CA SER A 189 -17.10 18.55 -11.67
C SER A 189 -16.31 17.28 -12.02
N GLY A 190 -17.05 16.25 -12.38
CA GLY A 190 -16.89 15.40 -13.55
C GLY A 190 -15.53 15.31 -14.22
N LEU A 191 -14.62 14.51 -13.64
CA LEU A 191 -13.41 14.08 -14.33
C LEU A 191 -13.07 12.64 -13.94
N TRP A 192 -14.00 11.72 -14.25
CA TRP A 192 -13.65 10.34 -14.48
C TRP A 192 -13.81 10.07 -15.98
N PRO A 193 -12.72 10.01 -16.77
CA PRO A 193 -12.81 9.37 -18.06
C PRO A 193 -13.13 7.91 -17.81
N ASN A 194 -14.17 7.41 -18.47
CA ASN A 194 -14.66 6.05 -18.50
C ASN A 194 -13.53 5.02 -18.40
N ILE A 195 -13.45 4.33 -17.27
CA ILE A 195 -12.69 3.09 -17.12
C ILE A 195 -13.74 2.00 -16.93
N LEU A 196 -14.28 1.52 -18.04
CA LEU A 196 -14.92 0.22 -18.16
C LEU A 196 -13.86 -0.82 -18.52
#